data_3d3e4184856147b5ebe63e37695aad1d
#
_entry.id   3d3e4184856147b5ebe63e37695aad1d
#
_cell.length_a   1.000
_cell.length_b   1.000
_cell.length_c   1.000
_cell.angle_alpha   90.00
_cell.angle_beta   90.00
_cell.angle_gamma   90.00
#
_symmetry.space_group_name_H-M   'P 1'
#
loop_
_entity.id
_entity.type
_entity.pdbx_description
1 polymer ?
#
loop_
_entity_poly.entity_id
_entity_poly.type
_entity_poly.pdbx_seq_one_letter_code
_entity_poly.pdbx_strand_id
1 'polypeptide(L)'
;MRCCTLASFLGLLIALSTGHAQTETPKPGADQKAYTDASRTMDPTKKLEALEKFKADFPTSDMRSAADSAILRTLVKQFPNQKGRIMKQAKAMYTGAEAREKGSTANEIAVEFVDAGRFLGDAERYARIGVADMQEARYAKGLKDGYEKRKQKIPSDDEIAKRFRESRASRIATLGRVEVARGETARGRKLLEEAWAANPNMPVVGATLGELAYKAGNDAKAMELLVPARLSGRAPAGAVQALEALYRKQHGGSIEGLDAMLDAQYRKLYPNPIKVDEYQPTDKRSDRLVLAEVFTGSGCPPCVGADLAFDAAMERFSPKDLTVVMYHEHVPRPDPMTNPDTMARSKAYEVRGVPTYAIDGKTAGGGGGARDYAGTVYKRIVTPIEKDLELPAEAKLTAHAAISGNTVKVTGAVGGVKEKSDDLKVRVLLVEKEIRYTGENGIRFHPMVVRAIAEEQADGDYSHTFNVDEVSAGLKKHLDEYEAAGHRGETFKFIEKKDAIDRANLAVVVMVQDDKTRHVLQSAMIDLSTGNGKKIPTETK
;
A
#
# COMPACT_ATOMS: atom_id res chain seq x y z
N MET A 1 17.67 21.59 -69.09
CA MET A 1 18.36 22.63 -68.31
C MET A 1 17.52 22.99 -67.09
N ARG A 2 18.12 22.83 -65.91
CA ARG A 2 17.77 23.43 -64.61
C ARG A 2 16.30 23.48 -64.19
N CYS A 3 15.78 22.57 -63.45
CA CYS A 3 15.67 22.45 -61.99
C CYS A 3 15.45 23.77 -61.26
N CYS A 4 14.24 23.94 -60.64
CA CYS A 4 14.02 24.74 -59.45
C CYS A 4 12.83 24.18 -58.69
N THR A 5 13.09 23.61 -57.54
CA THR A 5 12.17 23.11 -56.53
C THR A 5 11.57 24.28 -55.76
N LEU A 6 10.22 24.35 -55.66
CA LEU A 6 9.52 25.18 -54.69
C LEU A 6 9.16 24.32 -53.46
N ALA A 7 9.71 24.70 -52.34
CA ALA A 7 9.32 24.17 -51.03
C ALA A 7 8.12 24.92 -50.49
N SER A 8 7.03 24.21 -50.29
CA SER A 8 5.83 24.73 -49.60
C SER A 8 6.02 24.60 -48.10
N PHE A 9 6.07 25.72 -47.38
CA PHE A 9 5.95 25.80 -45.94
C PHE A 9 4.50 25.59 -45.53
N LEU A 10 4.21 24.48 -44.91
CA LEU A 10 2.94 24.26 -44.25
C LEU A 10 3.14 24.62 -42.75
N GLY A 11 2.55 25.75 -42.34
CA GLY A 11 2.58 26.20 -40.95
C GLY A 11 1.75 25.29 -40.07
N LEU A 12 2.45 24.61 -39.14
CA LEU A 12 1.83 23.77 -38.12
C LEU A 12 1.44 24.66 -36.93
N LEU A 13 0.16 24.95 -36.81
CA LEU A 13 -0.43 25.53 -35.59
C LEU A 13 -0.31 24.51 -34.48
N ILE A 14 0.64 24.71 -33.56
CA ILE A 14 0.74 23.94 -32.32
C ILE A 14 -0.32 24.49 -31.36
N ALA A 15 -1.44 23.79 -31.28
CA ALA A 15 -2.38 23.95 -30.17
C ALA A 15 -1.69 23.43 -28.90
N LEU A 16 -1.36 24.31 -27.98
CA LEU A 16 -0.94 23.96 -26.62
C LEU A 16 -2.12 23.36 -25.87
N SER A 17 -2.33 22.05 -26.05
CA SER A 17 -3.15 21.27 -25.12
C SER A 17 -2.29 20.96 -23.90
N THR A 18 -2.57 21.57 -22.77
CA THR A 18 -2.07 21.19 -21.46
C THR A 18 -2.71 19.87 -21.02
N GLY A 19 -2.48 18.83 -21.80
CA GLY A 19 -2.75 17.46 -21.40
C GLY A 19 -1.67 17.02 -20.42
N HIS A 20 -2.04 16.77 -19.16
CA HIS A 20 -1.18 16.00 -18.25
C HIS A 20 -1.01 14.63 -18.90
N ALA A 21 0.14 14.40 -19.50
CA ALA A 21 0.50 13.11 -20.04
C ALA A 21 0.46 12.08 -18.88
N GLN A 22 -0.53 11.19 -18.92
CA GLN A 22 -0.42 9.89 -18.27
C GLN A 22 0.85 9.27 -18.88
N THR A 23 1.91 9.18 -18.09
CA THR A 23 3.09 8.43 -18.49
C THR A 23 2.65 6.97 -18.59
N GLU A 24 2.31 6.53 -19.81
CA GLU A 24 2.20 5.12 -20.10
C GLU A 24 3.48 4.45 -19.60
N THR A 25 3.33 3.50 -18.69
CA THR A 25 4.44 2.65 -18.26
C THR A 25 4.90 1.92 -19.52
N PRO A 26 6.16 2.08 -19.99
CA PRO A 26 6.63 1.38 -21.17
C PRO A 26 6.38 -0.11 -20.99
N LYS A 27 5.93 -0.80 -22.05
CA LYS A 27 5.87 -2.27 -22.04
C LYS A 27 7.22 -2.77 -21.58
N PRO A 28 7.30 -3.68 -20.57
CA PRO A 28 8.57 -4.20 -20.09
C PRO A 28 9.41 -4.69 -21.29
N GLY A 29 10.68 -4.30 -21.34
CA GLY A 29 11.60 -4.87 -22.31
C GLY A 29 11.74 -6.38 -22.07
N ALA A 30 12.30 -7.09 -23.03
CA ALA A 30 12.50 -8.54 -22.94
C ALA A 30 13.32 -8.93 -21.69
N ASP A 31 14.30 -8.11 -21.33
CA ASP A 31 15.16 -8.26 -20.16
C ASP A 31 14.38 -8.05 -18.85
N GLN A 32 13.52 -7.03 -18.77
CA GLN A 32 12.68 -6.77 -17.61
C GLN A 32 11.68 -7.90 -17.39
N LYS A 33 11.08 -8.43 -18.48
CA LYS A 33 10.20 -9.59 -18.40
C LYS A 33 10.96 -10.82 -17.91
N ALA A 34 12.12 -11.13 -18.50
CA ALA A 34 12.93 -12.29 -18.13
C ALA A 34 13.38 -12.22 -16.65
N TYR A 35 13.81 -11.04 -16.17
CA TYR A 35 14.11 -10.82 -14.75
C TYR A 35 12.88 -11.06 -13.85
N THR A 36 11.72 -10.52 -14.27
CA THR A 36 10.49 -10.66 -13.48
C THR A 36 10.08 -12.13 -13.36
N ASP A 37 10.11 -12.89 -14.47
CA ASP A 37 9.79 -14.31 -14.50
C ASP A 37 10.78 -15.11 -13.62
N ALA A 38 12.08 -14.86 -13.74
CA ALA A 38 13.12 -15.50 -12.94
C ALA A 38 12.95 -15.19 -11.43
N SER A 39 12.70 -13.92 -11.07
CA SER A 39 12.57 -13.48 -9.68
C SER A 39 11.31 -14.00 -9.00
N ARG A 40 10.27 -14.36 -9.77
CA ARG A 40 9.00 -14.93 -9.26
C ARG A 40 9.00 -16.45 -9.15
N THR A 41 10.06 -17.12 -9.58
CA THR A 41 10.18 -18.58 -9.45
C THR A 41 10.16 -18.99 -7.98
N MET A 42 9.24 -19.88 -7.60
CA MET A 42 9.03 -20.29 -6.20
C MET A 42 10.09 -21.28 -5.70
N ASP A 43 10.49 -22.24 -6.53
CA ASP A 43 11.55 -23.18 -6.18
C ASP A 43 12.91 -22.46 -6.07
N PRO A 44 13.58 -22.46 -4.92
CA PRO A 44 14.82 -21.68 -4.72
C PRO A 44 15.97 -22.10 -5.66
N THR A 45 16.07 -23.39 -6.01
CA THR A 45 17.10 -23.88 -6.92
C THR A 45 16.85 -23.37 -8.33
N LYS A 46 15.63 -23.56 -8.83
CA LYS A 46 15.22 -23.07 -10.16
C LYS A 46 15.29 -21.56 -10.25
N LYS A 47 14.98 -20.86 -9.14
CA LYS A 47 15.10 -19.39 -9.06
C LYS A 47 16.54 -18.94 -9.26
N LEU A 48 17.50 -19.58 -8.57
CA LEU A 48 18.92 -19.28 -8.75
C LEU A 48 19.37 -19.53 -10.19
N GLU A 49 19.02 -20.69 -10.75
CA GLU A 49 19.33 -21.05 -12.14
C GLU A 49 18.75 -20.02 -13.14
N ALA A 50 17.49 -19.62 -12.95
CA ALA A 50 16.82 -18.64 -13.82
C ALA A 50 17.45 -17.25 -13.71
N LEU A 51 17.82 -16.80 -12.50
CA LEU A 51 18.49 -15.51 -12.28
C LEU A 51 19.92 -15.50 -12.84
N GLU A 52 20.66 -16.60 -12.69
CA GLU A 52 21.99 -16.75 -13.27
C GLU A 52 21.93 -16.79 -14.81
N LYS A 53 20.95 -17.52 -15.38
CA LYS A 53 20.67 -17.52 -16.82
C LYS A 53 20.29 -16.11 -17.30
N PHE A 54 19.42 -15.40 -16.62
CA PHE A 54 19.08 -14.01 -16.94
C PHE A 54 20.34 -13.13 -17.06
N LYS A 55 21.25 -13.24 -16.10
CA LYS A 55 22.49 -12.46 -16.09
C LYS A 55 23.41 -12.81 -17.28
N ALA A 56 23.39 -14.06 -17.74
CA ALA A 56 24.15 -14.50 -18.89
C ALA A 56 23.51 -14.02 -20.21
N ASP A 57 22.19 -14.14 -20.33
CA ASP A 57 21.46 -13.77 -21.56
C ASP A 57 21.39 -12.22 -21.74
N PHE A 58 21.38 -11.45 -20.63
CA PHE A 58 21.25 -9.99 -20.65
C PHE A 58 22.43 -9.30 -19.90
N PRO A 59 23.64 -9.38 -20.44
CA PRO A 59 24.84 -8.90 -19.76
C PRO A 59 24.91 -7.38 -19.56
N THR A 60 24.09 -6.60 -20.28
CA THR A 60 24.04 -5.13 -20.21
C THR A 60 22.73 -4.57 -19.62
N SER A 61 21.84 -5.45 -19.15
CA SER A 61 20.55 -5.02 -18.58
C SER A 61 20.72 -4.25 -17.28
N ASP A 62 19.93 -3.19 -17.10
CA ASP A 62 19.83 -2.44 -15.85
C ASP A 62 19.29 -3.28 -14.69
N MET A 63 18.65 -4.44 -14.97
CA MET A 63 18.13 -5.37 -13.96
C MET A 63 19.21 -6.28 -13.34
N ARG A 64 20.45 -6.23 -13.82
CA ARG A 64 21.53 -7.11 -13.30
C ARG A 64 21.81 -6.92 -11.83
N SER A 65 21.85 -5.67 -11.36
CA SER A 65 22.04 -5.38 -9.92
C SER A 65 20.91 -5.98 -9.09
N ALA A 66 19.65 -5.85 -9.54
CA ALA A 66 18.51 -6.46 -8.87
C ALA A 66 18.58 -8.00 -8.88
N ALA A 67 19.08 -8.60 -9.96
CA ALA A 67 19.29 -10.05 -10.04
C ALA A 67 20.40 -10.51 -9.08
N ASP A 68 21.48 -9.78 -8.97
CA ASP A 68 22.55 -10.05 -8.01
C ASP A 68 22.05 -10.02 -6.55
N SER A 69 21.26 -9.02 -6.20
CA SER A 69 20.61 -8.90 -4.89
C SER A 69 19.66 -10.07 -4.62
N ALA A 70 18.85 -10.44 -5.61
CA ALA A 70 17.93 -11.59 -5.50
C ALA A 70 18.68 -12.93 -5.32
N ILE A 71 19.79 -13.13 -6.04
CA ILE A 71 20.64 -14.31 -5.87
C ILE A 71 21.24 -14.33 -4.46
N LEU A 72 21.82 -13.24 -3.97
CA LEU A 72 22.40 -13.17 -2.63
C LEU A 72 21.35 -13.49 -1.56
N ARG A 73 20.21 -12.86 -1.62
CA ARG A 73 19.09 -13.07 -0.69
C ARG A 73 18.62 -14.53 -0.70
N THR A 74 18.45 -15.13 -1.89
CA THR A 74 18.03 -16.53 -2.01
C THR A 74 19.07 -17.47 -1.41
N LEU A 75 20.36 -17.24 -1.69
CA LEU A 75 21.45 -18.03 -1.12
C LEU A 75 21.50 -17.95 0.40
N VAL A 76 21.43 -16.74 0.95
CA VAL A 76 21.51 -16.51 2.41
C VAL A 76 20.33 -17.13 3.14
N LYS A 77 19.11 -17.02 2.59
CA LYS A 77 17.89 -17.52 3.24
C LYS A 77 17.71 -19.03 3.05
N GLN A 78 17.91 -19.54 1.84
CA GLN A 78 17.53 -20.91 1.49
C GLN A 78 18.71 -21.89 1.47
N PHE A 79 19.93 -21.41 1.27
CA PHE A 79 21.13 -22.24 1.18
C PHE A 79 22.25 -21.77 2.14
N PRO A 80 21.94 -21.56 3.44
CA PRO A 80 22.88 -20.93 4.38
C PRO A 80 24.17 -21.71 4.58
N ASN A 81 24.18 -23.01 4.28
CA ASN A 81 25.36 -23.86 4.39
C ASN A 81 26.33 -23.69 3.19
N GLN A 82 25.93 -23.03 2.11
CA GLN A 82 26.77 -22.75 0.94
C GLN A 82 27.61 -21.48 1.13
N LYS A 83 28.32 -21.35 2.27
CA LYS A 83 29.10 -20.15 2.62
C LYS A 83 30.00 -19.67 1.48
N GLY A 84 30.71 -20.58 0.81
CA GLY A 84 31.62 -20.24 -0.28
C GLY A 84 30.90 -19.51 -1.45
N ARG A 85 29.70 -20.01 -1.84
CA ARG A 85 28.89 -19.42 -2.90
C ARG A 85 28.31 -18.07 -2.46
N ILE A 86 27.83 -17.96 -1.23
CA ILE A 86 27.33 -16.71 -0.63
C ILE A 86 28.41 -15.63 -0.65
N MET A 87 29.62 -15.96 -0.16
CA MET A 87 30.72 -15.01 -0.11
C MET A 87 31.23 -14.63 -1.51
N LYS A 88 31.23 -15.57 -2.46
CA LYS A 88 31.55 -15.29 -3.88
C LYS A 88 30.55 -14.29 -4.47
N GLN A 89 29.24 -14.50 -4.23
CA GLN A 89 28.20 -13.60 -4.72
C GLN A 89 28.31 -12.21 -4.09
N ALA A 90 28.45 -12.11 -2.78
CA ALA A 90 28.63 -10.84 -2.07
C ALA A 90 29.87 -10.08 -2.56
N LYS A 91 30.99 -10.79 -2.76
CA LYS A 91 32.21 -10.20 -3.33
C LYS A 91 32.00 -9.72 -4.77
N ALA A 92 31.31 -10.50 -5.61
CA ALA A 92 31.02 -10.15 -6.99
C ALA A 92 30.13 -8.88 -7.08
N MET A 93 29.10 -8.79 -6.25
CA MET A 93 28.27 -7.58 -6.13
C MET A 93 29.12 -6.35 -5.78
N TYR A 94 29.92 -6.45 -4.73
CA TYR A 94 30.75 -5.33 -4.27
C TYR A 94 31.82 -4.91 -5.28
N THR A 95 32.52 -5.88 -5.89
CA THR A 95 33.58 -5.57 -6.86
C THR A 95 33.02 -5.06 -8.18
N GLY A 96 31.88 -5.57 -8.62
CA GLY A 96 31.19 -5.17 -9.86
C GLY A 96 30.42 -3.85 -9.76
N ALA A 97 30.15 -3.37 -8.55
CA ALA A 97 29.46 -2.10 -8.37
C ALA A 97 30.31 -0.92 -8.85
N GLU A 98 29.67 0.07 -9.46
CA GLU A 98 30.30 1.33 -9.82
C GLU A 98 30.85 2.03 -8.57
N ALA A 99 31.90 2.84 -8.74
CA ALA A 99 32.55 3.54 -7.62
C ALA A 99 31.57 4.33 -6.74
N ARG A 100 30.54 4.95 -7.35
CA ARG A 100 29.49 5.71 -6.65
C ARG A 100 28.50 4.82 -5.89
N GLU A 101 28.43 3.53 -6.22
CA GLU A 101 27.45 2.58 -5.66
C GLU A 101 28.06 1.62 -4.64
N LYS A 102 29.40 1.60 -4.53
CA LYS A 102 30.09 0.64 -3.62
C LYS A 102 29.59 0.69 -2.19
N GLY A 103 29.37 1.87 -1.65
CA GLY A 103 28.86 2.01 -0.28
C GLY A 103 27.42 1.53 -0.13
N SER A 104 26.56 1.77 -1.14
CA SER A 104 25.19 1.24 -1.11
C SER A 104 25.15 -0.27 -1.22
N THR A 105 25.93 -0.82 -2.15
CA THR A 105 26.05 -2.28 -2.31
C THR A 105 26.62 -2.95 -1.06
N ALA A 106 27.63 -2.35 -0.45
CA ALA A 106 28.18 -2.86 0.81
C ALA A 106 27.11 -2.88 1.94
N ASN A 107 26.36 -1.79 2.08
CA ASN A 107 25.29 -1.75 3.06
C ASN A 107 24.18 -2.78 2.77
N GLU A 108 23.80 -2.97 1.51
CA GLU A 108 22.80 -3.97 1.11
C GLU A 108 23.28 -5.39 1.51
N ILE A 109 24.52 -5.75 1.24
CA ILE A 109 25.09 -7.03 1.65
C ILE A 109 25.04 -7.18 3.18
N ALA A 110 25.39 -6.13 3.92
CA ALA A 110 25.33 -6.13 5.38
C ALA A 110 23.89 -6.33 5.91
N VAL A 111 22.90 -5.70 5.27
CA VAL A 111 21.47 -5.88 5.61
C VAL A 111 21.03 -7.32 5.40
N GLU A 112 21.32 -7.91 4.22
CA GLU A 112 20.94 -9.31 3.96
C GLU A 112 21.56 -10.29 4.99
N PHE A 113 22.77 -10.03 5.43
CA PHE A 113 23.44 -10.87 6.43
C PHE A 113 22.89 -10.69 7.84
N VAL A 114 22.63 -9.45 8.27
CA VAL A 114 22.10 -9.18 9.61
C VAL A 114 20.64 -9.58 9.73
N ASP A 115 19.83 -9.40 8.69
CA ASP A 115 18.43 -9.83 8.66
C ASP A 115 18.30 -11.36 8.74
N ALA A 116 19.27 -12.09 8.21
CA ALA A 116 19.34 -13.54 8.34
C ALA A 116 20.00 -14.00 9.66
N GLY A 117 20.56 -13.10 10.46
CA GLY A 117 21.31 -13.42 11.66
C GLY A 117 22.59 -14.24 11.39
N ARG A 118 23.19 -14.07 10.20
CA ARG A 118 24.30 -14.92 9.72
C ARG A 118 25.45 -14.07 9.18
N PHE A 119 26.66 -14.67 9.16
CA PHE A 119 27.85 -14.03 8.59
C PHE A 119 28.15 -12.66 9.22
N LEU A 120 27.87 -12.50 10.51
CA LEU A 120 27.85 -11.21 11.20
C LEU A 120 29.22 -10.48 11.18
N GLY A 121 30.33 -11.20 11.11
CA GLY A 121 31.66 -10.59 10.93
C GLY A 121 31.86 -9.97 9.56
N ASP A 122 31.34 -10.63 8.49
CA ASP A 122 31.31 -10.07 7.15
C ASP A 122 30.30 -8.92 7.06
N ALA A 123 29.14 -9.05 7.71
CA ALA A 123 28.13 -7.99 7.82
C ALA A 123 28.74 -6.71 8.42
N GLU A 124 29.53 -6.82 9.51
CA GLU A 124 30.22 -5.68 10.11
C GLU A 124 31.17 -5.02 9.11
N ARG A 125 32.01 -5.82 8.45
CA ARG A 125 32.97 -5.30 7.47
C ARG A 125 32.26 -4.50 6.37
N TYR A 126 31.19 -5.04 5.78
CA TYR A 126 30.42 -4.37 4.74
C TYR A 126 29.65 -3.15 5.27
N ALA A 127 29.07 -3.22 6.48
CA ALA A 127 28.39 -2.09 7.10
C ALA A 127 29.34 -0.91 7.35
N ARG A 128 30.58 -1.18 7.82
CA ARG A 128 31.63 -0.16 8.02
C ARG A 128 32.01 0.51 6.70
N ILE A 129 32.14 -0.27 5.60
CA ILE A 129 32.37 0.29 4.27
C ILE A 129 31.18 1.21 3.88
N GLY A 130 29.96 0.77 4.10
CA GLY A 130 28.75 1.55 3.82
C GLY A 130 28.73 2.90 4.54
N VAL A 131 29.12 2.94 5.82
CA VAL A 131 29.19 4.18 6.62
C VAL A 131 30.36 5.06 6.13
N ALA A 132 31.55 4.49 5.91
CA ALA A 132 32.72 5.25 5.48
C ALA A 132 32.56 5.89 4.10
N ASP A 133 31.76 5.28 3.22
CA ASP A 133 31.49 5.79 1.88
C ASP A 133 30.57 7.01 1.87
N MET A 134 29.82 7.29 2.96
CA MET A 134 28.92 8.43 3.09
C MET A 134 29.66 9.74 3.31
N GLN A 135 30.08 10.37 2.20
CA GLN A 135 30.74 11.66 2.16
C GLN A 135 29.77 12.73 1.67
N GLU A 136 29.54 13.79 2.48
CA GLU A 136 28.49 14.79 2.23
C GLU A 136 28.65 15.49 0.88
N ALA A 137 29.84 15.94 0.54
CA ALA A 137 30.09 16.63 -0.72
C ALA A 137 29.82 15.76 -1.95
N ARG A 138 30.18 14.46 -1.89
CA ARG A 138 29.91 13.49 -2.95
C ARG A 138 28.42 13.18 -3.05
N TYR A 139 27.75 13.02 -1.93
CA TYR A 139 26.30 12.80 -1.88
C TYR A 139 25.53 13.98 -2.49
N ALA A 140 25.86 15.20 -2.05
CA ALA A 140 25.23 16.43 -2.55
C ALA A 140 25.43 16.59 -4.06
N LYS A 141 26.66 16.38 -4.56
CA LYS A 141 26.94 16.42 -5.99
C LYS A 141 26.12 15.39 -6.76
N GLY A 142 26.14 14.13 -6.34
CA GLY A 142 25.41 13.06 -7.03
C GLY A 142 23.90 13.30 -7.04
N LEU A 143 23.34 13.87 -5.97
CA LEU A 143 21.93 14.23 -5.91
C LEU A 143 21.60 15.36 -6.90
N LYS A 144 22.39 16.45 -6.92
CA LYS A 144 22.23 17.57 -7.86
C LYS A 144 22.32 17.11 -9.31
N ASP A 145 23.37 16.37 -9.67
CA ASP A 145 23.57 15.79 -11.02
C ASP A 145 22.35 14.94 -11.46
N GLY A 146 21.77 14.17 -10.51
CA GLY A 146 20.58 13.35 -10.76
C GLY A 146 19.32 14.16 -11.05
N TYR A 147 19.11 15.28 -10.37
CA TYR A 147 17.98 16.19 -10.62
C TYR A 147 18.14 16.92 -11.96
N GLU A 148 19.35 17.40 -12.26
CA GLU A 148 19.68 18.05 -13.54
C GLU A 148 19.43 17.12 -14.72
N LYS A 149 19.92 15.88 -14.65
CA LYS A 149 19.71 14.87 -15.71
C LYS A 149 18.23 14.62 -15.99
N ARG A 150 17.38 14.65 -14.96
CA ARG A 150 15.93 14.48 -15.09
C ARG A 150 15.18 15.78 -15.41
N LYS A 151 15.89 16.91 -15.55
CA LYS A 151 15.32 18.25 -15.75
C LYS A 151 14.31 18.62 -14.66
N GLN A 152 14.59 18.23 -13.42
CA GLN A 152 13.77 18.51 -12.25
C GLN A 152 14.38 19.65 -11.43
N LYS A 153 13.53 20.39 -10.68
CA LYS A 153 13.99 21.42 -9.77
C LYS A 153 14.91 20.83 -8.71
N ILE A 154 16.13 21.33 -8.61
CA ILE A 154 17.11 20.91 -7.60
C ILE A 154 16.59 21.32 -6.21
N PRO A 155 16.60 20.42 -5.21
CA PRO A 155 16.28 20.77 -3.83
C PRO A 155 17.24 21.82 -3.27
N SER A 156 16.80 22.56 -2.22
CA SER A 156 17.66 23.48 -1.51
C SER A 156 18.85 22.76 -0.84
N ASP A 157 19.91 23.49 -0.53
CA ASP A 157 21.08 22.92 0.15
C ASP A 157 20.70 22.36 1.53
N ASP A 158 19.76 22.99 2.25
CA ASP A 158 19.24 22.48 3.53
C ASP A 158 18.49 21.15 3.37
N GLU A 159 17.68 21.01 2.32
CA GLU A 159 17.01 19.75 2.02
C GLU A 159 18.02 18.66 1.63
N ILE A 160 19.06 19.01 0.87
CA ILE A 160 20.14 18.09 0.51
C ILE A 160 20.90 17.63 1.75
N ALA A 161 21.25 18.57 2.65
CA ALA A 161 21.90 18.26 3.92
C ALA A 161 21.03 17.40 4.84
N LYS A 162 19.71 17.66 4.89
CA LYS A 162 18.74 16.82 5.62
C LYS A 162 18.74 15.40 5.06
N ARG A 163 18.59 15.24 3.75
CA ARG A 163 18.59 13.91 3.07
C ARG A 163 19.91 13.16 3.26
N PHE A 164 21.03 13.88 3.28
CA PHE A 164 22.33 13.28 3.59
C PHE A 164 22.35 12.73 5.01
N ARG A 165 21.91 13.51 6.02
CA ARG A 165 21.85 13.05 7.42
C ARG A 165 20.97 11.80 7.57
N GLU A 166 19.80 11.79 6.95
CA GLU A 166 18.87 10.65 6.98
C GLU A 166 19.48 9.40 6.30
N SER A 167 20.13 9.59 5.14
CA SER A 167 20.80 8.48 4.44
C SER A 167 21.99 7.94 5.22
N ARG A 168 22.77 8.81 5.86
CA ARG A 168 23.88 8.41 6.72
C ARG A 168 23.37 7.68 7.97
N ALA A 169 22.29 8.17 8.57
CA ALA A 169 21.63 7.51 9.71
C ALA A 169 21.21 6.07 9.37
N SER A 170 20.68 5.84 8.16
CA SER A 170 20.33 4.49 7.70
C SER A 170 21.55 3.55 7.66
N ARG A 171 22.73 4.03 7.24
CA ARG A 171 23.96 3.24 7.23
C ARG A 171 24.45 2.94 8.65
N ILE A 172 24.43 3.95 9.52
CA ILE A 172 24.80 3.81 10.93
C ILE A 172 23.87 2.81 11.62
N ALA A 173 22.57 2.88 11.33
CA ALA A 173 21.59 1.93 11.86
C ALA A 173 21.89 0.48 11.44
N THR A 174 22.28 0.24 10.19
CA THR A 174 22.70 -1.09 9.75
C THR A 174 23.91 -1.59 10.57
N LEU A 175 24.93 -0.76 10.75
CA LEU A 175 26.09 -1.12 11.55
C LEU A 175 25.70 -1.36 13.02
N GLY A 176 24.84 -0.50 13.60
CA GLY A 176 24.33 -0.66 14.97
C GLY A 176 23.59 -1.98 15.17
N ARG A 177 22.73 -2.37 14.21
CA ARG A 177 22.02 -3.67 14.24
C ARG A 177 22.98 -4.84 14.15
N VAL A 178 24.00 -4.76 13.32
CA VAL A 178 25.04 -5.77 13.19
C VAL A 178 25.81 -5.92 14.52
N GLU A 179 26.23 -4.82 15.16
CA GLU A 179 26.93 -4.85 16.44
C GLU A 179 26.05 -5.49 17.53
N VAL A 180 24.76 -5.14 17.61
CA VAL A 180 23.81 -5.80 18.54
C VAL A 180 23.71 -7.29 18.26
N ALA A 181 23.59 -7.71 17.00
CA ALA A 181 23.49 -9.11 16.61
C ALA A 181 24.76 -9.91 16.92
N ARG A 182 25.92 -9.25 16.95
CA ARG A 182 27.21 -9.84 17.36
C ARG A 182 27.41 -9.94 18.87
N GLY A 183 26.49 -9.39 19.66
CA GLY A 183 26.60 -9.32 21.11
C GLY A 183 27.30 -8.05 21.65
N GLU A 184 27.79 -7.19 20.76
CA GLU A 184 28.41 -5.89 21.10
C GLU A 184 27.34 -4.84 21.44
N THR A 185 26.46 -5.17 22.38
CA THR A 185 25.21 -4.44 22.67
C THR A 185 25.43 -2.98 23.01
N ALA A 186 26.47 -2.66 23.80
CA ALA A 186 26.73 -1.25 24.20
C ALA A 186 27.12 -0.39 22.99
N ARG A 187 27.98 -0.93 22.11
CA ARG A 187 28.41 -0.24 20.88
C ARG A 187 27.25 -0.12 19.90
N GLY A 188 26.51 -1.19 19.70
CA GLY A 188 25.34 -1.21 18.82
C GLY A 188 24.27 -0.24 19.27
N ARG A 189 23.96 -0.19 20.58
CA ARG A 189 23.02 0.78 21.16
C ARG A 189 23.42 2.22 20.83
N LYS A 190 24.68 2.60 21.08
CA LYS A 190 25.17 3.95 20.80
C LYS A 190 25.00 4.35 19.34
N LEU A 191 25.30 3.43 18.40
CA LEU A 191 25.10 3.67 16.95
C LEU A 191 23.61 3.80 16.59
N LEU A 192 22.75 2.99 17.18
CA LEU A 192 21.31 3.06 16.95
C LEU A 192 20.71 4.36 17.52
N GLU A 193 21.18 4.81 18.69
CA GLU A 193 20.79 6.09 19.29
C GLU A 193 21.25 7.29 18.42
N GLU A 194 22.47 7.24 17.86
CA GLU A 194 22.94 8.25 16.88
C GLU A 194 22.05 8.28 15.64
N ALA A 195 21.73 7.11 15.08
CA ALA A 195 20.85 7.01 13.92
C ALA A 195 19.43 7.53 14.21
N TRP A 196 18.89 7.15 15.37
CA TRP A 196 17.57 7.58 15.81
C TRP A 196 17.47 9.09 16.04
N ALA A 197 18.49 9.70 16.63
CA ALA A 197 18.55 11.15 16.83
C ALA A 197 18.58 11.91 15.49
N ALA A 198 19.24 11.35 14.47
CA ALA A 198 19.30 11.94 13.14
C ALA A 198 18.04 11.69 12.30
N ASN A 199 17.35 10.57 12.52
CA ASN A 199 16.10 10.21 11.84
C ASN A 199 15.22 9.32 12.75
N PRO A 200 14.26 9.88 13.49
CA PRO A 200 13.37 9.10 14.34
C PRO A 200 12.29 8.30 13.55
N ASN A 201 12.21 8.47 12.22
CA ASN A 201 11.30 7.74 11.36
C ASN A 201 11.91 6.41 10.85
N MET A 202 12.54 5.66 11.75
CA MET A 202 13.18 4.37 11.45
C MET A 202 12.59 3.25 12.34
N PRO A 203 11.44 2.66 11.96
CA PRO A 203 10.71 1.72 12.84
C PRO A 203 11.55 0.55 13.34
N VAL A 204 12.42 -0.02 12.51
CA VAL A 204 13.29 -1.14 12.90
C VAL A 204 14.33 -0.70 13.94
N VAL A 205 14.81 0.54 13.87
CA VAL A 205 15.73 1.11 14.87
C VAL A 205 15.00 1.31 16.19
N GLY A 206 13.82 1.95 16.15
CA GLY A 206 12.96 2.11 17.33
C GLY A 206 12.61 0.77 17.97
N ALA A 207 12.27 -0.24 17.18
CA ALA A 207 12.02 -1.60 17.64
C ALA A 207 13.23 -2.20 18.37
N THR A 208 14.41 -2.14 17.74
CA THR A 208 15.65 -2.71 18.34
C THR A 208 16.03 -1.98 19.63
N LEU A 209 15.95 -0.65 19.66
CA LEU A 209 16.20 0.13 20.88
C LEU A 209 15.17 -0.17 21.97
N GLY A 210 13.90 -0.35 21.59
CA GLY A 210 12.82 -0.74 22.50
C GLY A 210 13.03 -2.12 23.12
N GLU A 211 13.44 -3.10 22.33
CA GLU A 211 13.81 -4.43 22.84
C GLU A 211 15.00 -4.36 23.80
N LEU A 212 16.01 -3.54 23.49
CA LEU A 212 17.15 -3.34 24.37
C LEU A 212 16.76 -2.66 25.68
N ALA A 213 15.85 -1.68 25.63
CA ALA A 213 15.30 -1.03 26.81
C ALA A 213 14.48 -2.02 27.68
N TYR A 214 13.65 -2.85 27.06
CA TYR A 214 12.89 -3.89 27.74
C TYR A 214 13.80 -4.90 28.46
N LYS A 215 14.83 -5.41 27.78
CA LYS A 215 15.83 -6.32 28.36
C LYS A 215 16.62 -5.68 29.51
N ALA A 216 16.79 -4.38 29.49
CA ALA A 216 17.45 -3.60 30.55
C ALA A 216 16.50 -3.25 31.72
N GLY A 217 15.23 -3.63 31.67
CA GLY A 217 14.22 -3.29 32.69
C GLY A 217 13.74 -1.84 32.65
N ASN A 218 14.05 -1.09 31.59
CA ASN A 218 13.55 0.28 31.41
C ASN A 218 12.21 0.25 30.68
N ASP A 219 11.16 -0.11 31.43
CA ASP A 219 9.80 -0.31 30.90
C ASP A 219 9.24 0.96 30.24
N ALA A 220 9.48 2.13 30.80
CA ALA A 220 8.99 3.39 30.25
C ALA A 220 9.60 3.69 28.87
N LYS A 221 10.93 3.53 28.73
CA LYS A 221 11.62 3.73 27.45
C LYS A 221 11.27 2.64 26.43
N ALA A 222 11.04 1.42 26.90
CA ALA A 222 10.59 0.32 26.06
C ALA A 222 9.20 0.64 25.45
N MET A 223 8.22 1.08 26.24
CA MET A 223 6.89 1.48 25.74
C MET A 223 6.97 2.63 24.75
N GLU A 224 7.74 3.68 25.08
CA GLU A 224 7.97 4.84 24.19
C GLU A 224 8.43 4.45 22.78
N LEU A 225 9.27 3.44 22.68
CA LEU A 225 9.89 3.00 21.41
C LEU A 225 9.11 1.87 20.71
N LEU A 226 8.60 0.90 21.48
CA LEU A 226 7.92 -0.27 20.92
C LEU A 226 6.51 0.07 20.38
N VAL A 227 5.79 1.01 20.99
CA VAL A 227 4.45 1.40 20.54
C VAL A 227 4.49 2.02 19.13
N PRO A 228 5.28 3.07 18.84
CA PRO A 228 5.39 3.59 17.47
C PRO A 228 5.94 2.55 16.48
N ALA A 229 6.89 1.69 16.91
CA ALA A 229 7.40 0.63 16.07
C ALA A 229 6.29 -0.36 15.68
N ARG A 230 5.44 -0.79 16.64
CA ARG A 230 4.28 -1.67 16.38
C ARG A 230 3.27 -1.01 15.44
N LEU A 231 3.00 0.28 15.65
CA LEU A 231 2.06 1.07 14.83
C LEU A 231 2.59 1.39 13.43
N SER A 232 3.87 1.16 13.14
CA SER A 232 4.41 1.29 11.78
C SER A 232 4.04 0.11 10.87
N GLY A 233 3.52 -0.99 11.42
CA GLY A 233 3.27 -2.24 10.71
C GLY A 233 4.54 -3.01 10.29
N ARG A 234 5.74 -2.54 10.69
CA ARG A 234 7.05 -3.10 10.30
C ARG A 234 7.89 -3.56 11.48
N ALA A 235 7.28 -3.66 12.66
CA ALA A 235 8.00 -4.13 13.84
C ALA A 235 8.42 -5.61 13.67
N PRO A 236 9.68 -5.96 13.92
CA PRO A 236 10.11 -7.36 14.00
C PRO A 236 9.32 -8.12 15.07
N ALA A 237 9.18 -9.44 14.89
CA ALA A 237 8.45 -10.29 15.82
C ALA A 237 8.93 -10.17 17.27
N GLY A 238 10.25 -10.04 17.50
CA GLY A 238 10.81 -9.84 18.82
C GLY A 238 10.32 -8.57 19.52
N ALA A 239 10.19 -7.47 18.77
CA ALA A 239 9.66 -6.21 19.29
C ALA A 239 8.15 -6.30 19.62
N VAL A 240 7.39 -7.02 18.79
CA VAL A 240 5.96 -7.29 19.07
C VAL A 240 5.82 -8.08 20.36
N GLN A 241 6.59 -9.18 20.51
CA GLN A 241 6.60 -10.02 21.72
C GLN A 241 7.04 -9.23 22.95
N ALA A 242 8.07 -8.37 22.83
CA ALA A 242 8.52 -7.53 23.93
C ALA A 242 7.42 -6.54 24.37
N LEU A 243 6.70 -5.91 23.43
CA LEU A 243 5.58 -5.04 23.74
C LEU A 243 4.45 -5.78 24.44
N GLU A 244 4.06 -6.94 23.94
CA GLU A 244 3.03 -7.77 24.56
C GLU A 244 3.41 -8.23 25.96
N ALA A 245 4.64 -8.70 26.15
CA ALA A 245 5.15 -9.11 27.45
C ALA A 245 5.18 -7.95 28.44
N LEU A 246 5.60 -6.77 27.99
CA LEU A 246 5.60 -5.56 28.79
C LEU A 246 4.19 -5.13 29.18
N TYR A 247 3.25 -5.15 28.23
CA TYR A 247 1.85 -4.84 28.48
C TYR A 247 1.26 -5.80 29.51
N ARG A 248 1.44 -7.13 29.35
CA ARG A 248 1.00 -8.14 30.32
C ARG A 248 1.58 -7.90 31.73
N LYS A 249 2.88 -7.56 31.80
CA LYS A 249 3.55 -7.23 33.09
C LYS A 249 2.83 -6.08 33.81
N GLN A 250 2.35 -5.08 33.09
CA GLN A 250 1.68 -3.89 33.63
C GLN A 250 0.19 -4.12 33.92
N HIS A 251 -0.42 -5.17 33.33
CA HIS A 251 -1.87 -5.43 33.40
C HIS A 251 -2.19 -6.83 33.99
N GLY A 252 -1.45 -7.25 35.03
CA GLY A 252 -1.74 -8.48 35.76
C GLY A 252 -1.70 -9.77 34.93
N GLY A 253 -0.92 -9.80 33.84
CA GLY A 253 -0.80 -10.93 32.93
C GLY A 253 -1.76 -10.92 31.74
N SER A 254 -2.73 -10.00 31.69
CA SER A 254 -3.71 -9.89 30.60
C SER A 254 -3.14 -9.13 29.38
N ILE A 255 -3.56 -9.53 28.18
CA ILE A 255 -3.35 -8.79 26.93
C ILE A 255 -4.56 -7.93 26.57
N GLU A 256 -5.64 -8.08 27.29
CA GLU A 256 -6.88 -7.34 27.06
C GLU A 256 -6.64 -5.83 27.18
N GLY A 257 -7.17 -5.06 26.23
CA GLY A 257 -6.98 -3.62 26.17
C GLY A 257 -5.73 -3.15 25.40
N LEU A 258 -4.80 -4.04 25.02
CA LEU A 258 -3.63 -3.66 24.23
C LEU A 258 -4.04 -2.97 22.92
N ASP A 259 -4.98 -3.55 22.19
CA ASP A 259 -5.47 -2.97 20.93
C ASP A 259 -6.13 -1.60 21.14
N ALA A 260 -6.94 -1.45 22.20
CA ALA A 260 -7.54 -0.17 22.53
C ALA A 260 -6.49 0.91 22.87
N MET A 261 -5.42 0.52 23.58
CA MET A 261 -4.29 1.39 23.85
C MET A 261 -3.57 1.78 22.54
N LEU A 262 -3.31 0.81 21.66
CA LEU A 262 -2.69 1.06 20.36
C LEU A 262 -3.56 1.95 19.47
N ASP A 263 -4.89 1.79 19.48
CA ASP A 263 -5.83 2.63 18.75
C ASP A 263 -5.75 4.09 19.23
N ALA A 264 -5.76 4.29 20.54
CA ALA A 264 -5.64 5.62 21.14
C ALA A 264 -4.29 6.29 20.79
N GLN A 265 -3.19 5.51 20.86
CA GLN A 265 -1.87 6.01 20.48
C GLN A 265 -1.77 6.29 18.98
N TYR A 266 -2.38 5.46 18.12
CA TYR A 266 -2.40 5.70 16.69
C TYR A 266 -3.08 7.03 16.34
N ARG A 267 -4.28 7.27 16.88
CA ARG A 267 -5.01 8.52 16.65
C ARG A 267 -4.25 9.76 17.13
N LYS A 268 -3.47 9.62 18.21
CA LYS A 268 -2.63 10.70 18.75
C LYS A 268 -1.40 10.95 17.89
N LEU A 269 -0.69 9.90 17.46
CA LEU A 269 0.58 10.00 16.77
C LEU A 269 0.42 10.25 15.26
N TYR A 270 -0.67 9.75 14.68
CA TYR A 270 -0.89 9.75 13.23
C TYR A 270 -2.29 10.29 12.86
N PRO A 271 -2.66 11.50 13.31
CA PRO A 271 -3.94 12.09 12.92
C PRO A 271 -3.99 12.31 11.41
N ASN A 272 -5.20 12.34 10.85
CA ASN A 272 -5.37 12.75 9.46
C ASN A 272 -4.88 14.22 9.33
N PRO A 273 -3.94 14.50 8.39
CA PRO A 273 -3.40 15.86 8.21
C PRO A 273 -4.39 16.81 7.56
N ILE A 274 -5.49 16.28 6.98
CA ILE A 274 -6.53 17.06 6.33
C ILE A 274 -7.59 17.40 7.36
N LYS A 275 -7.93 18.68 7.46
CA LYS A 275 -9.08 19.16 8.24
C LYS A 275 -10.13 19.64 7.26
N VAL A 276 -11.35 19.21 7.47
CA VAL A 276 -12.47 19.49 6.58
C VAL A 276 -13.64 20.07 7.35
N ASP A 277 -14.39 20.93 6.65
CA ASP A 277 -15.71 21.34 7.09
C ASP A 277 -16.75 20.43 6.41
N GLU A 278 -17.87 20.24 7.07
CA GLU A 278 -19.01 19.49 6.52
C GLU A 278 -19.46 20.12 5.20
N TYR A 279 -19.76 19.27 4.23
CA TYR A 279 -20.28 19.69 2.92
C TYR A 279 -21.61 20.42 3.09
N GLN A 280 -21.70 21.61 2.50
CA GLN A 280 -22.92 22.39 2.42
C GLN A 280 -23.48 22.26 1.00
N PRO A 281 -24.65 21.62 0.81
CA PRO A 281 -25.22 21.44 -0.51
C PRO A 281 -25.57 22.78 -1.16
N THR A 282 -25.35 22.87 -2.47
CA THR A 282 -25.81 24.00 -3.30
C THR A 282 -27.26 23.82 -3.71
N ASP A 283 -27.89 24.89 -4.25
CA ASP A 283 -29.24 24.83 -4.80
C ASP A 283 -29.38 23.84 -5.99
N LYS A 284 -28.24 23.41 -6.54
CA LYS A 284 -28.19 22.44 -7.64
C LYS A 284 -28.03 20.98 -7.15
N ARG A 285 -27.94 20.75 -5.82
CA ARG A 285 -27.83 19.41 -5.27
C ARG A 285 -28.96 18.52 -5.75
N SER A 286 -28.61 17.40 -6.38
CA SER A 286 -29.57 16.44 -6.94
C SER A 286 -29.85 15.26 -5.99
N ASP A 287 -30.56 14.25 -6.45
CA ASP A 287 -30.84 13.01 -5.73
C ASP A 287 -29.73 11.94 -5.90
N ARG A 288 -28.61 12.28 -6.56
CA ARG A 288 -27.49 11.37 -6.79
C ARG A 288 -26.72 11.11 -5.49
N LEU A 289 -26.42 9.85 -5.20
CA LEU A 289 -25.41 9.44 -4.26
C LEU A 289 -24.14 9.06 -5.05
N VAL A 290 -23.08 9.83 -4.89
CA VAL A 290 -21.81 9.61 -5.59
C VAL A 290 -21.07 8.41 -4.98
N LEU A 291 -20.58 7.52 -5.83
CA LEU A 291 -19.78 6.36 -5.44
C LEU A 291 -18.30 6.59 -5.76
N ALA A 292 -17.46 6.42 -4.78
CA ALA A 292 -16.01 6.34 -4.95
C ALA A 292 -15.51 4.90 -4.74
N GLU A 293 -14.87 4.35 -5.75
CA GLU A 293 -14.24 3.03 -5.71
C GLU A 293 -12.72 3.21 -5.63
N VAL A 294 -12.09 2.67 -4.58
CA VAL A 294 -10.67 2.87 -4.28
C VAL A 294 -9.95 1.54 -4.26
N PHE A 295 -8.99 1.35 -5.16
CA PHE A 295 -8.10 0.20 -5.19
C PHE A 295 -6.83 0.55 -4.42
N THR A 296 -6.60 -0.14 -3.32
CA THR A 296 -5.56 0.16 -2.34
C THR A 296 -4.85 -1.10 -1.85
N GLY A 297 -3.94 -0.96 -0.90
CA GLY A 297 -3.26 -2.09 -0.25
C GLY A 297 -2.59 -1.68 1.06
N SER A 298 -2.76 -2.48 2.10
CA SER A 298 -2.22 -2.22 3.45
C SER A 298 -0.68 -2.23 3.51
N GLY A 299 -0.03 -2.83 2.52
CA GLY A 299 1.43 -2.79 2.36
C GLY A 299 1.94 -1.75 1.37
N CYS A 300 1.08 -0.88 0.84
CA CYS A 300 1.38 0.07 -0.24
C CYS A 300 1.76 1.45 0.32
N PRO A 301 3.04 1.88 0.26
CA PRO A 301 3.44 3.18 0.82
C PRO A 301 2.75 4.39 0.16
N PRO A 302 2.59 4.49 -1.16
CA PRO A 302 1.91 5.62 -1.77
C PRO A 302 0.38 5.61 -1.55
N CYS A 303 -0.22 4.48 -1.14
CA CYS A 303 -1.65 4.42 -0.85
C CYS A 303 -2.04 5.28 0.36
N VAL A 304 -1.12 5.51 1.31
CA VAL A 304 -1.37 6.32 2.52
C VAL A 304 -2.00 7.67 2.20
N GLY A 305 -1.46 8.37 1.19
CA GLY A 305 -1.99 9.68 0.80
C GLY A 305 -3.40 9.61 0.20
N ALA A 306 -3.73 8.54 -0.52
CA ALA A 306 -5.08 8.34 -1.08
C ALA A 306 -6.07 7.90 0.00
N ASP A 307 -5.71 6.92 0.83
CA ASP A 307 -6.57 6.41 1.90
C ASP A 307 -6.97 7.55 2.85
N LEU A 308 -6.02 8.37 3.30
CA LEU A 308 -6.30 9.54 4.15
C LEU A 308 -7.11 10.63 3.46
N ALA A 309 -6.99 10.77 2.14
CA ALA A 309 -7.80 11.71 1.38
C ALA A 309 -9.27 11.26 1.31
N PHE A 310 -9.52 9.95 1.13
CA PHE A 310 -10.88 9.41 1.16
C PHE A 310 -11.46 9.35 2.58
N ASP A 311 -10.64 9.13 3.63
CA ASP A 311 -11.08 9.30 5.02
C ASP A 311 -11.60 10.73 5.25
N ALA A 312 -10.85 11.75 4.83
CA ALA A 312 -11.27 13.14 4.94
C ALA A 312 -12.52 13.44 4.08
N ALA A 313 -12.67 12.80 2.92
CA ALA A 313 -13.87 12.93 2.12
C ALA A 313 -15.10 12.34 2.83
N MET A 314 -14.97 11.19 3.49
CA MET A 314 -16.04 10.61 4.32
C MET A 314 -16.36 11.43 5.57
N GLU A 315 -15.41 12.21 6.10
CA GLU A 315 -15.69 13.19 7.16
C GLU A 315 -16.45 14.42 6.63
N ARG A 316 -16.14 14.85 5.38
CA ARG A 316 -16.77 16.01 4.75
C ARG A 316 -18.19 15.75 4.27
N PHE A 317 -18.39 14.64 3.56
CA PHE A 317 -19.64 14.30 2.91
C PHE A 317 -20.44 13.31 3.77
N SER A 318 -21.74 13.57 3.88
CA SER A 318 -22.62 12.63 4.56
C SER A 318 -22.74 11.31 3.78
N PRO A 319 -23.16 10.20 4.41
CA PRO A 319 -23.46 8.95 3.68
C PRO A 319 -24.60 9.05 2.66
N LYS A 320 -25.31 10.17 2.59
CA LYS A 320 -26.31 10.48 1.53
C LYS A 320 -25.68 11.19 0.32
N ASP A 321 -24.47 11.69 0.47
CA ASP A 321 -23.77 12.41 -0.58
C ASP A 321 -22.67 11.56 -1.20
N LEU A 322 -21.89 10.86 -0.38
CA LEU A 322 -20.76 10.04 -0.81
C LEU A 322 -20.75 8.68 -0.14
N THR A 323 -20.64 7.65 -0.95
CA THR A 323 -20.24 6.32 -0.50
C THR A 323 -18.84 6.00 -1.04
N VAL A 324 -17.96 5.54 -0.17
CA VAL A 324 -16.62 5.05 -0.55
C VAL A 324 -16.60 3.54 -0.35
N VAL A 325 -15.97 2.80 -1.26
CA VAL A 325 -15.68 1.37 -1.09
C VAL A 325 -14.21 1.10 -1.38
N MET A 326 -13.56 0.32 -0.52
CA MET A 326 -12.14 0.00 -0.59
C MET A 326 -11.94 -1.44 -1.08
N TYR A 327 -11.21 -1.58 -2.19
CA TYR A 327 -10.78 -2.85 -2.75
C TYR A 327 -9.30 -3.07 -2.44
N HIS A 328 -9.02 -3.98 -1.51
CA HIS A 328 -7.65 -4.32 -1.12
C HIS A 328 -7.00 -5.28 -2.11
N GLU A 329 -5.72 -5.05 -2.42
CA GLU A 329 -4.94 -5.79 -3.41
C GLU A 329 -3.62 -6.31 -2.80
N HIS A 330 -3.17 -7.49 -3.25
CA HIS A 330 -1.86 -8.04 -2.88
C HIS A 330 -0.69 -7.28 -3.56
N VAL A 331 -0.64 -5.96 -3.41
CA VAL A 331 0.35 -5.09 -4.06
C VAL A 331 0.81 -3.98 -3.08
N PRO A 332 2.11 -3.77 -2.91
CA PRO A 332 3.26 -4.59 -3.36
C PRO A 332 3.50 -5.82 -2.47
N ARG A 333 2.80 -5.95 -1.37
CA ARG A 333 2.89 -6.99 -0.35
C ARG A 333 1.59 -7.79 -0.27
N PRO A 334 1.63 -9.02 0.30
CA PRO A 334 0.41 -9.73 0.67
C PRO A 334 -0.48 -8.87 1.57
N ASP A 335 -1.77 -8.81 1.27
CA ASP A 335 -2.74 -8.04 2.02
C ASP A 335 -3.83 -8.97 2.58
N PRO A 336 -4.07 -9.00 3.91
CA PRO A 336 -5.02 -9.94 4.51
C PRO A 336 -6.50 -9.57 4.29
N MET A 337 -6.77 -8.46 3.62
CA MET A 337 -8.13 -8.00 3.28
C MET A 337 -8.49 -8.22 1.80
N THR A 338 -7.53 -8.67 0.96
CA THR A 338 -7.77 -9.03 -0.44
C THR A 338 -8.66 -10.28 -0.54
N ASN A 339 -9.51 -10.31 -1.56
CA ASN A 339 -10.36 -11.46 -1.86
C ASN A 339 -10.58 -11.59 -3.39
N PRO A 340 -11.17 -12.70 -3.87
CA PRO A 340 -11.38 -12.91 -5.30
C PRO A 340 -12.20 -11.82 -5.99
N ASP A 341 -13.20 -11.25 -5.30
CA ASP A 341 -14.08 -10.22 -5.85
C ASP A 341 -13.35 -8.89 -6.02
N THR A 342 -12.51 -8.49 -5.04
CA THR A 342 -11.69 -7.28 -5.16
C THR A 342 -10.70 -7.41 -6.31
N MET A 343 -10.08 -8.59 -6.48
CA MET A 343 -9.17 -8.87 -7.60
C MET A 343 -9.90 -8.86 -8.95
N ALA A 344 -11.11 -9.43 -9.02
CA ALA A 344 -11.93 -9.40 -10.23
C ALA A 344 -12.34 -7.96 -10.59
N ARG A 345 -12.70 -7.15 -9.58
CA ARG A 345 -13.05 -5.73 -9.76
C ARG A 345 -11.86 -4.92 -10.26
N SER A 346 -10.68 -5.12 -9.67
CA SER A 346 -9.41 -4.53 -10.10
C SER A 346 -9.10 -4.85 -11.56
N LYS A 347 -9.30 -6.11 -11.97
CA LYS A 347 -9.13 -6.55 -13.34
C LYS A 347 -10.14 -5.88 -14.29
N ALA A 348 -11.41 -5.76 -13.91
CA ALA A 348 -12.45 -5.10 -14.71
C ALA A 348 -12.14 -3.60 -14.94
N TYR A 349 -11.51 -2.94 -13.98
CA TYR A 349 -11.02 -1.56 -14.10
C TYR A 349 -9.66 -1.45 -14.79
N GLU A 350 -9.03 -2.58 -15.17
CA GLU A 350 -7.68 -2.62 -15.75
C GLU A 350 -6.65 -1.91 -14.87
N VAL A 351 -6.79 -2.02 -13.54
CA VAL A 351 -5.89 -1.40 -12.57
C VAL A 351 -4.47 -1.90 -12.77
N ARG A 352 -3.55 -0.99 -13.10
CA ARG A 352 -2.13 -1.31 -13.34
C ARG A 352 -1.26 -1.17 -12.10
N GLY A 353 -1.80 -0.57 -11.05
CA GLY A 353 -1.14 -0.34 -9.78
C GLY A 353 -2.04 0.40 -8.80
N VAL A 354 -1.65 0.36 -7.53
CA VAL A 354 -2.38 1.03 -6.45
C VAL A 354 -1.56 2.20 -5.90
N PRO A 355 -2.20 3.29 -5.42
CA PRO A 355 -3.63 3.50 -5.42
C PRO A 355 -4.16 3.92 -6.80
N THR A 356 -5.34 3.41 -7.15
CA THR A 356 -6.16 3.87 -8.27
C THR A 356 -7.58 4.09 -7.74
N TYR A 357 -8.28 5.09 -8.24
CA TYR A 357 -9.65 5.37 -7.79
C TYR A 357 -10.55 5.86 -8.93
N ALA A 358 -11.82 5.54 -8.84
CA ALA A 358 -12.86 5.97 -9.75
C ALA A 358 -13.99 6.66 -8.98
N ILE A 359 -14.54 7.74 -9.54
CA ILE A 359 -15.72 8.43 -9.07
C ILE A 359 -16.84 8.15 -10.07
N ASP A 360 -17.97 7.60 -9.61
CA ASP A 360 -19.08 7.13 -10.44
C ASP A 360 -18.62 6.31 -11.67
N GLY A 361 -17.65 5.41 -11.45
CA GLY A 361 -17.12 4.52 -12.49
C GLY A 361 -16.10 5.17 -13.43
N LYS A 362 -15.95 6.49 -13.42
CA LYS A 362 -14.93 7.20 -14.20
C LYS A 362 -13.61 7.18 -13.43
N THR A 363 -12.55 6.71 -14.06
CA THR A 363 -11.21 6.75 -13.45
C THR A 363 -10.83 8.21 -13.22
N ALA A 364 -10.93 8.63 -11.96
CA ALA A 364 -10.64 10.01 -11.55
C ALA A 364 -9.13 10.24 -11.34
N GLY A 365 -8.35 9.17 -11.40
CA GLY A 365 -6.90 9.24 -11.33
C GLY A 365 -6.27 8.03 -10.68
N GLY A 366 -4.98 8.13 -10.50
CA GLY A 366 -4.13 7.20 -9.79
C GLY A 366 -3.02 7.97 -9.10
N GLY A 367 -2.25 7.23 -8.31
CA GLY A 367 -1.16 7.79 -7.54
C GLY A 367 -1.64 8.42 -6.24
N GLY A 368 -0.81 8.30 -5.27
CA GLY A 368 -0.96 8.82 -3.93
C GLY A 368 0.35 9.45 -3.49
N GLY A 369 0.76 9.15 -2.28
CA GLY A 369 2.01 9.65 -1.71
C GLY A 369 2.08 9.32 -0.24
N ALA A 370 3.10 9.83 0.42
CA ALA A 370 3.18 9.78 1.86
C ALA A 370 2.06 10.62 2.51
N ARG A 371 1.94 10.54 3.82
CA ARG A 371 0.89 11.21 4.62
C ARG A 371 0.77 12.72 4.34
N ASP A 372 1.89 13.40 4.15
CA ASP A 372 1.94 14.83 3.84
C ASP A 372 1.40 15.19 2.44
N TYR A 373 1.34 14.22 1.54
CA TYR A 373 0.78 14.40 0.20
C TYR A 373 -0.76 14.21 0.15
N ALA A 374 -1.38 13.74 1.23
CA ALA A 374 -2.82 13.45 1.30
C ALA A 374 -3.69 14.66 0.91
N GLY A 375 -3.33 15.87 1.34
CA GLY A 375 -4.04 17.10 0.97
C GLY A 375 -4.05 17.40 -0.53
N THR A 376 -3.01 16.96 -1.27
CA THR A 376 -2.97 17.10 -2.73
C THR A 376 -3.94 16.13 -3.40
N VAL A 377 -4.01 14.89 -2.91
CA VAL A 377 -4.98 13.90 -3.41
C VAL A 377 -6.40 14.35 -3.09
N TYR A 378 -6.64 14.80 -1.85
CA TYR A 378 -7.95 15.29 -1.40
C TYR A 378 -8.52 16.38 -2.33
N LYS A 379 -7.74 17.41 -2.66
CA LYS A 379 -8.16 18.46 -3.60
C LYS A 379 -8.54 17.91 -4.98
N ARG A 380 -7.88 16.85 -5.42
CA ARG A 380 -8.12 16.18 -6.71
C ARG A 380 -9.43 15.40 -6.72
N ILE A 381 -9.82 14.78 -5.60
CA ILE A 381 -11.03 13.96 -5.54
C ILE A 381 -12.30 14.75 -5.17
N VAL A 382 -12.19 15.79 -4.35
CA VAL A 382 -13.35 16.56 -3.89
C VAL A 382 -14.07 17.27 -5.05
N THR A 383 -13.32 17.90 -5.97
CA THR A 383 -13.92 18.63 -7.10
C THR A 383 -14.82 17.76 -7.97
N PRO A 384 -14.42 16.55 -8.45
CA PRO A 384 -15.35 15.70 -9.20
C PRO A 384 -16.52 15.21 -8.34
N ILE A 385 -16.33 14.91 -7.06
CA ILE A 385 -17.44 14.52 -6.17
C ILE A 385 -18.49 15.63 -6.10
N GLU A 386 -18.09 16.87 -5.78
CA GLU A 386 -19.00 18.02 -5.69
C GLU A 386 -19.72 18.27 -7.02
N LYS A 387 -19.03 18.14 -8.15
CA LYS A 387 -19.60 18.28 -9.48
C LYS A 387 -20.64 17.19 -9.77
N ASP A 388 -20.35 15.94 -9.46
CA ASP A 388 -21.25 14.83 -9.74
C ASP A 388 -22.49 14.86 -8.82
N LEU A 389 -22.40 15.43 -7.60
CA LEU A 389 -23.53 15.69 -6.72
C LEU A 389 -24.57 16.68 -7.29
N GLU A 390 -24.17 17.55 -8.22
CA GLU A 390 -25.08 18.47 -8.91
C GLU A 390 -25.72 17.85 -10.16
N LEU A 391 -25.27 16.66 -10.60
CA LEU A 391 -25.85 15.94 -11.73
C LEU A 391 -27.03 15.09 -11.27
N PRO A 392 -28.17 15.03 -12.02
CA PRO A 392 -29.25 14.15 -11.65
C PRO A 392 -28.85 12.68 -11.69
N ALA A 393 -29.45 11.87 -10.82
CA ALA A 393 -29.32 10.43 -10.92
C ALA A 393 -29.91 9.93 -12.26
N GLU A 394 -29.24 8.94 -12.87
CA GLU A 394 -29.62 8.40 -14.17
C GLU A 394 -30.43 7.11 -14.06
N ALA A 395 -30.62 6.63 -12.84
CA ALA A 395 -31.52 5.53 -12.48
C ALA A 395 -32.23 5.84 -11.16
N LYS A 396 -33.45 5.34 -11.01
CA LYS A 396 -34.15 5.28 -9.73
C LYS A 396 -33.76 3.95 -9.08
N LEU A 397 -33.04 4.01 -7.97
CA LEU A 397 -32.58 2.84 -7.23
C LEU A 397 -33.25 2.82 -5.84
N THR A 398 -33.97 1.75 -5.54
CA THR A 398 -34.37 1.44 -4.17
C THR A 398 -33.55 0.27 -3.67
N ALA A 399 -33.12 0.31 -2.41
CA ALA A 399 -32.36 -0.76 -1.78
C ALA A 399 -32.76 -0.90 -0.31
N HIS A 400 -32.99 -2.13 0.12
CA HIS A 400 -33.27 -2.51 1.49
C HIS A 400 -32.36 -3.66 1.85
N ALA A 401 -31.77 -3.64 3.04
CA ALA A 401 -30.98 -4.73 3.55
C ALA A 401 -31.29 -4.98 5.01
N ALA A 402 -31.29 -6.25 5.41
CA ALA A 402 -31.46 -6.67 6.79
C ALA A 402 -30.56 -7.86 7.10
N ILE A 403 -30.00 -7.88 8.32
CA ILE A 403 -29.23 -9.01 8.82
C ILE A 403 -30.07 -9.81 9.82
N SER A 404 -30.07 -11.13 9.67
CA SER A 404 -30.71 -12.07 10.60
C SER A 404 -29.78 -13.27 10.79
N GLY A 405 -29.22 -13.42 11.98
CA GLY A 405 -28.24 -14.44 12.27
C GLY A 405 -26.98 -14.27 11.38
N ASN A 406 -26.73 -15.24 10.52
CA ASN A 406 -25.62 -15.23 9.55
C ASN A 406 -26.03 -14.81 8.12
N THR A 407 -27.27 -14.37 7.94
CA THR A 407 -27.83 -14.05 6.62
C THR A 407 -28.04 -12.55 6.47
N VAL A 408 -27.50 -11.96 5.41
CA VAL A 408 -27.79 -10.60 4.97
C VAL A 408 -28.65 -10.68 3.71
N LYS A 409 -29.92 -10.32 3.83
CA LYS A 409 -30.86 -10.26 2.70
C LYS A 409 -30.93 -8.84 2.17
N VAL A 410 -30.74 -8.69 0.87
CA VAL A 410 -30.83 -7.42 0.15
C VAL A 410 -31.94 -7.52 -0.88
N THR A 411 -32.81 -6.52 -0.96
CA THR A 411 -33.89 -6.43 -1.95
C THR A 411 -34.01 -5.00 -2.42
N GLY A 412 -34.49 -4.82 -3.62
CA GLY A 412 -34.71 -3.48 -4.17
C GLY A 412 -35.26 -3.52 -5.58
N ALA A 413 -35.30 -2.36 -6.21
CA ALA A 413 -35.74 -2.23 -7.60
C ALA A 413 -34.94 -1.14 -8.32
N VAL A 414 -34.76 -1.34 -9.62
CA VAL A 414 -34.19 -0.37 -10.55
C VAL A 414 -35.26 0.07 -11.53
N GLY A 415 -35.37 1.39 -11.72
CA GLY A 415 -36.27 1.99 -12.69
C GLY A 415 -35.72 3.29 -13.24
N GLY A 416 -36.45 3.94 -14.15
CA GLY A 416 -36.11 5.27 -14.69
C GLY A 416 -34.85 5.32 -15.55
N VAL A 417 -34.27 4.17 -15.91
CA VAL A 417 -33.13 4.09 -16.82
C VAL A 417 -33.59 4.45 -18.23
N LYS A 418 -32.88 5.40 -18.87
CA LYS A 418 -33.27 5.91 -20.22
C LYS A 418 -33.10 4.87 -21.32
N GLU A 419 -31.99 4.11 -21.26
CA GLU A 419 -31.68 3.09 -22.24
C GLU A 419 -31.42 1.76 -21.50
N LYS A 420 -32.29 0.77 -21.74
CA LYS A 420 -32.09 -0.57 -21.20
C LYS A 420 -31.03 -1.29 -22.03
N SER A 421 -30.12 -1.97 -21.37
CA SER A 421 -29.03 -2.71 -22.00
C SER A 421 -28.70 -3.93 -21.14
N ASP A 422 -28.27 -5.00 -21.76
CA ASP A 422 -27.73 -6.19 -21.08
C ASP A 422 -26.41 -5.89 -20.33
N ASP A 423 -25.76 -4.76 -20.66
CA ASP A 423 -24.55 -4.28 -19.98
C ASP A 423 -24.87 -3.60 -18.64
N LEU A 424 -26.15 -3.27 -18.38
CA LEU A 424 -26.56 -2.68 -17.10
C LEU A 424 -26.71 -3.74 -16.03
N LYS A 425 -25.95 -3.57 -14.94
CA LYS A 425 -25.94 -4.50 -13.81
C LYS A 425 -26.24 -3.79 -12.50
N VAL A 426 -26.91 -4.49 -11.61
CA VAL A 426 -26.95 -4.15 -10.18
C VAL A 426 -25.82 -4.90 -9.49
N ARG A 427 -24.92 -4.17 -8.86
CA ARG A 427 -23.91 -4.79 -7.99
C ARG A 427 -24.27 -4.56 -6.54
N VAL A 428 -24.28 -5.64 -5.78
CA VAL A 428 -24.54 -5.65 -4.35
C VAL A 428 -23.23 -6.00 -3.64
N LEU A 429 -22.72 -5.08 -2.85
CA LEU A 429 -21.46 -5.23 -2.13
C LEU A 429 -21.74 -5.41 -0.64
N LEU A 430 -21.22 -6.47 -0.06
CA LEU A 430 -21.12 -6.62 1.40
C LEU A 430 -19.80 -5.98 1.85
N VAL A 431 -19.86 -4.99 2.74
CA VAL A 431 -18.69 -4.27 3.22
C VAL A 431 -18.61 -4.27 4.75
N GLU A 432 -17.38 -4.34 5.28
CA GLU A 432 -17.13 -4.00 6.68
C GLU A 432 -16.77 -2.50 6.76
N LYS A 433 -17.47 -1.77 7.65
CA LYS A 433 -17.34 -0.32 7.78
C LYS A 433 -15.96 0.11 8.28
N GLU A 434 -15.29 -0.70 9.07
CA GLU A 434 -13.93 -0.48 9.53
C GLU A 434 -13.25 -1.81 9.87
N ILE A 435 -12.09 -2.08 9.29
CA ILE A 435 -11.23 -3.20 9.71
C ILE A 435 -9.99 -2.64 10.41
N ARG A 436 -9.75 -3.11 11.64
CA ARG A 436 -8.53 -2.81 12.38
C ARG A 436 -7.42 -3.76 11.94
N TYR A 437 -6.41 -3.21 11.28
CA TYR A 437 -5.20 -3.94 10.90
C TYR A 437 -4.05 -2.95 10.68
N THR A 438 -2.96 -3.06 11.43
CA THR A 438 -1.80 -2.18 11.20
C THR A 438 -1.00 -2.70 10.00
N GLY A 439 -1.26 -2.10 8.83
CA GLY A 439 -0.57 -2.42 7.59
C GLY A 439 0.90 -1.98 7.58
N GLU A 440 1.72 -2.58 6.70
CA GLU A 440 3.13 -2.18 6.54
C GLU A 440 3.29 -0.73 6.02
N ASN A 441 2.21 -0.12 5.51
CA ASN A 441 2.16 1.29 5.15
C ASN A 441 1.89 2.22 6.34
N GLY A 442 1.62 1.67 7.53
CA GLY A 442 1.35 2.40 8.76
C GLY A 442 -0.09 2.90 8.91
N ILE A 443 -1.03 2.49 8.04
CA ILE A 443 -2.47 2.68 8.25
C ILE A 443 -2.98 1.58 9.17
N ARG A 444 -3.80 1.97 10.16
CA ARG A 444 -4.35 1.04 11.15
C ARG A 444 -5.85 0.79 11.00
N PHE A 445 -6.60 1.75 10.49
CA PHE A 445 -8.03 1.63 10.26
C PHE A 445 -8.30 1.65 8.77
N HIS A 446 -9.00 0.64 8.29
CA HIS A 446 -9.34 0.48 6.87
C HIS A 446 -10.85 0.55 6.73
N PRO A 447 -11.40 1.69 6.25
CA PRO A 447 -12.84 1.88 6.16
C PRO A 447 -13.43 1.18 4.95
N MET A 448 -14.72 0.82 5.02
CA MET A 448 -15.55 0.38 3.92
C MET A 448 -14.92 -0.71 3.04
N VAL A 449 -14.33 -1.71 3.68
CA VAL A 449 -13.61 -2.82 3.01
C VAL A 449 -14.60 -3.79 2.39
N VAL A 450 -14.50 -4.01 1.08
CA VAL A 450 -15.35 -4.94 0.34
C VAL A 450 -14.99 -6.39 0.69
N ARG A 451 -16.00 -7.16 1.12
CA ARG A 451 -15.88 -8.56 1.54
C ARG A 451 -16.44 -9.53 0.52
N ALA A 452 -17.53 -9.15 -0.17
CA ALA A 452 -18.13 -9.92 -1.24
C ALA A 452 -18.87 -9.00 -2.22
N ILE A 453 -18.99 -9.43 -3.46
CA ILE A 453 -19.76 -8.76 -4.52
C ILE A 453 -20.70 -9.78 -5.15
N ALA A 454 -21.97 -9.40 -5.28
CA ALA A 454 -22.95 -10.12 -6.10
C ALA A 454 -23.39 -9.24 -7.28
N GLU A 455 -23.83 -9.86 -8.34
CA GLU A 455 -24.30 -9.21 -9.56
C GLU A 455 -25.69 -9.72 -9.92
N GLU A 456 -26.60 -8.77 -10.21
CA GLU A 456 -27.98 -9.02 -10.60
C GLU A 456 -28.30 -8.19 -11.88
N GLN A 457 -29.36 -8.53 -12.57
CA GLN A 457 -29.81 -7.74 -13.72
C GLN A 457 -30.46 -6.42 -13.28
N ALA A 458 -30.27 -5.36 -14.05
CA ALA A 458 -30.81 -4.03 -13.76
C ALA A 458 -32.13 -3.77 -14.53
N ASP A 459 -33.10 -4.70 -14.47
CA ASP A 459 -34.32 -4.67 -15.26
C ASP A 459 -35.63 -4.69 -14.44
N GLY A 460 -35.57 -4.32 -13.18
CA GLY A 460 -36.71 -4.29 -12.26
C GLY A 460 -36.32 -4.62 -10.84
N ASP A 461 -37.11 -5.50 -10.22
CA ASP A 461 -36.84 -5.95 -8.86
C ASP A 461 -35.62 -6.88 -8.83
N TYR A 462 -34.77 -6.71 -7.81
CA TYR A 462 -33.63 -7.59 -7.55
C TYR A 462 -33.63 -8.08 -6.11
N SER A 463 -33.01 -9.23 -5.90
CA SER A 463 -32.86 -9.83 -4.57
C SER A 463 -31.60 -10.66 -4.49
N HIS A 464 -30.78 -10.38 -3.48
CA HIS A 464 -29.59 -11.17 -3.18
C HIS A 464 -29.51 -11.53 -1.70
N THR A 465 -28.84 -12.63 -1.38
CA THR A 465 -28.66 -13.09 0.00
C THR A 465 -27.22 -13.54 0.20
N PHE A 466 -26.50 -12.85 1.08
CA PHE A 466 -25.19 -13.29 1.57
C PHE A 466 -25.34 -14.16 2.81
N ASN A 467 -24.65 -15.29 2.81
CA ASN A 467 -24.37 -16.03 4.03
C ASN A 467 -22.99 -15.59 4.56
N VAL A 468 -22.96 -14.88 5.68
CA VAL A 468 -21.74 -14.28 6.24
C VAL A 468 -20.70 -15.33 6.59
N ASP A 469 -21.12 -16.52 7.04
CA ASP A 469 -20.18 -17.60 7.37
C ASP A 469 -19.56 -18.21 6.10
N GLU A 470 -20.31 -18.32 5.00
CA GLU A 470 -19.79 -18.78 3.71
C GLU A 470 -18.83 -17.74 3.11
N VAL A 471 -19.16 -16.46 3.21
CA VAL A 471 -18.23 -15.38 2.80
C VAL A 471 -16.94 -15.47 3.61
N SER A 472 -17.03 -15.57 4.94
CA SER A 472 -15.85 -15.70 5.81
C SER A 472 -15.01 -16.94 5.48
N ALA A 473 -15.65 -18.09 5.23
CA ALA A 473 -14.97 -19.31 4.79
C ALA A 473 -14.27 -19.14 3.43
N GLY A 474 -14.91 -18.42 2.49
CA GLY A 474 -14.33 -18.07 1.19
C GLY A 474 -13.09 -17.17 1.32
N LEU A 475 -13.16 -16.15 2.18
CA LEU A 475 -12.04 -15.28 2.50
C LEU A 475 -10.86 -16.07 3.09
N LYS A 476 -11.15 -16.93 4.07
CA LYS A 476 -10.13 -17.80 4.68
C LYS A 476 -9.47 -18.69 3.64
N LYS A 477 -10.27 -19.36 2.80
CA LYS A 477 -9.77 -20.24 1.74
C LYS A 477 -8.85 -19.47 0.79
N HIS A 478 -9.25 -18.30 0.33
CA HIS A 478 -8.44 -17.44 -0.54
C HIS A 478 -7.09 -17.10 0.07
N LEU A 479 -7.08 -16.65 1.33
CA LEU A 479 -5.86 -16.28 2.02
C LEU A 479 -4.96 -17.48 2.30
N ASP A 480 -5.52 -18.66 2.62
CA ASP A 480 -4.78 -19.90 2.80
C ASP A 480 -4.12 -20.36 1.48
N GLU A 481 -4.86 -20.33 0.38
CA GLU A 481 -4.35 -20.67 -0.96
C GLU A 481 -3.27 -19.70 -1.43
N TYR A 482 -3.46 -18.40 -1.19
CA TYR A 482 -2.48 -17.38 -1.53
C TYR A 482 -1.18 -17.52 -0.72
N GLU A 483 -1.31 -17.82 0.56
CA GLU A 483 -0.16 -18.10 1.44
C GLU A 483 0.61 -19.35 0.96
N ALA A 484 -0.10 -20.40 0.59
CA ALA A 484 0.48 -21.63 0.06
C ALA A 484 1.17 -21.43 -1.29
N ALA A 485 0.59 -20.59 -2.16
CA ALA A 485 1.16 -20.25 -3.46
C ALA A 485 2.40 -19.34 -3.34
N GLY A 486 2.54 -18.59 -2.24
CA GLY A 486 3.59 -17.61 -2.05
C GLY A 486 3.35 -16.29 -2.80
N HIS A 487 4.19 -15.31 -2.52
CA HIS A 487 4.11 -13.98 -3.12
C HIS A 487 5.42 -13.65 -3.85
N ARG A 488 5.33 -13.36 -5.15
CA ARG A 488 6.48 -12.94 -5.97
C ARG A 488 7.72 -13.85 -5.85
N GLY A 489 7.47 -15.17 -5.78
CA GLY A 489 8.54 -16.16 -5.69
C GLY A 489 9.16 -16.32 -4.29
N GLU A 490 8.49 -15.83 -3.25
CA GLU A 490 8.90 -16.01 -1.86
C GLU A 490 7.77 -16.63 -1.04
N THR A 491 8.11 -17.52 -0.12
CA THR A 491 7.17 -18.01 0.90
C THR A 491 6.96 -16.92 1.93
N PHE A 492 5.74 -16.83 2.44
CA PHE A 492 5.40 -15.91 3.53
C PHE A 492 4.30 -16.53 4.40
N LYS A 493 4.06 -15.93 5.54
CA LYS A 493 2.92 -16.20 6.43
C LYS A 493 2.26 -14.88 6.77
N PHE A 494 0.92 -14.83 6.66
CA PHE A 494 0.20 -13.71 7.24
C PHE A 494 0.40 -13.68 8.75
N ILE A 495 0.77 -12.54 9.31
CA ILE A 495 0.82 -12.35 10.77
C ILE A 495 -0.59 -12.49 11.34
N GLU A 496 -1.56 -11.97 10.62
CA GLU A 496 -2.98 -12.00 10.95
C GLU A 496 -3.78 -12.08 9.66
N LYS A 497 -4.73 -12.98 9.57
CA LYS A 497 -5.72 -13.05 8.47
C LYS A 497 -6.97 -12.30 8.88
N LYS A 498 -7.51 -11.50 7.99
CA LYS A 498 -8.76 -10.75 8.19
C LYS A 498 -9.92 -11.46 7.48
N ASP A 499 -10.08 -12.73 7.75
CA ASP A 499 -11.11 -13.61 7.20
C ASP A 499 -12.40 -13.65 8.03
N ALA A 500 -12.32 -13.40 9.33
CA ALA A 500 -13.49 -13.26 10.18
C ALA A 500 -14.21 -11.93 9.92
N ILE A 501 -15.54 -11.98 9.83
CA ILE A 501 -16.39 -10.82 9.58
C ILE A 501 -17.11 -10.42 10.87
N ASP A 502 -16.96 -9.15 11.26
CA ASP A 502 -17.73 -8.55 12.36
C ASP A 502 -19.13 -8.13 11.89
N ARG A 503 -20.13 -8.92 12.24
CA ARG A 503 -21.54 -8.71 11.86
C ARG A 503 -22.12 -7.38 12.35
N ALA A 504 -21.64 -6.84 13.47
CA ALA A 504 -22.06 -5.54 13.98
C ALA A 504 -21.51 -4.37 13.18
N ASN A 505 -20.51 -4.64 12.33
CA ASN A 505 -19.76 -3.65 11.56
C ASN A 505 -20.05 -3.70 10.05
N LEU A 506 -21.15 -4.34 9.66
CA LEU A 506 -21.52 -4.52 8.26
C LEU A 506 -22.35 -3.36 7.70
N ALA A 507 -22.14 -3.08 6.42
CA ALA A 507 -23.03 -2.31 5.56
C ALA A 507 -23.19 -3.01 4.20
N VAL A 508 -24.22 -2.60 3.46
CA VAL A 508 -24.43 -3.00 2.07
C VAL A 508 -24.34 -1.75 1.18
N VAL A 509 -23.60 -1.86 0.11
CA VAL A 509 -23.57 -0.85 -0.96
C VAL A 509 -24.17 -1.47 -2.20
N VAL A 510 -25.10 -0.76 -2.83
CA VAL A 510 -25.71 -1.18 -4.09
C VAL A 510 -25.45 -0.12 -5.13
N MET A 511 -25.08 -0.52 -6.35
CA MET A 511 -24.91 0.39 -7.47
C MET A 511 -25.54 -0.16 -8.74
N VAL A 512 -26.06 0.72 -9.57
CA VAL A 512 -26.44 0.44 -10.96
C VAL A 512 -25.33 0.93 -11.86
N GLN A 513 -24.71 0.03 -12.61
CA GLN A 513 -23.54 0.33 -13.42
C GLN A 513 -23.69 -0.22 -14.84
N ASP A 514 -23.25 0.54 -15.81
CA ASP A 514 -23.04 0.11 -17.20
C ASP A 514 -21.63 -0.50 -17.31
N ASP A 515 -21.55 -1.79 -17.62
CA ASP A 515 -20.27 -2.52 -17.67
C ASP A 515 -19.39 -2.11 -18.84
N LYS A 516 -19.99 -1.66 -19.93
CA LYS A 516 -19.26 -1.23 -21.12
C LYS A 516 -18.52 0.10 -20.89
N THR A 517 -19.17 1.04 -20.22
CA THR A 517 -18.62 2.37 -19.94
C THR A 517 -18.05 2.49 -18.54
N ARG A 518 -18.40 1.56 -17.65
CA ARG A 518 -18.15 1.59 -16.20
C ARG A 518 -18.92 2.68 -15.46
N HIS A 519 -19.76 3.46 -16.15
CA HIS A 519 -20.49 4.56 -15.54
C HIS A 519 -21.50 4.05 -14.52
N VAL A 520 -21.48 4.64 -13.30
CA VAL A 520 -22.46 4.38 -12.25
C VAL A 520 -23.61 5.35 -12.38
N LEU A 521 -24.81 4.84 -12.62
CA LEU A 521 -26.01 5.62 -12.82
C LEU A 521 -26.60 6.14 -11.50
N GLN A 522 -26.51 5.34 -10.46
CA GLN A 522 -26.92 5.63 -9.08
C GLN A 522 -26.34 4.60 -8.13
N SER A 523 -26.16 4.99 -6.87
CA SER A 523 -25.78 4.09 -5.79
C SER A 523 -26.66 4.27 -4.54
N ALA A 524 -26.58 3.33 -3.62
CA ALA A 524 -27.24 3.38 -2.31
C ALA A 524 -26.37 2.67 -1.27
N MET A 525 -26.39 3.16 -0.04
CA MET A 525 -25.73 2.54 1.11
C MET A 525 -26.72 2.26 2.23
N ILE A 526 -26.64 1.09 2.83
CA ILE A 526 -27.48 0.66 3.95
C ILE A 526 -26.58 0.20 5.11
N ASP A 527 -26.61 0.90 6.23
CA ASP A 527 -25.93 0.49 7.46
C ASP A 527 -26.73 -0.60 8.18
N LEU A 528 -26.11 -1.74 8.44
CA LEU A 528 -26.73 -2.89 9.11
C LEU A 528 -26.61 -2.86 10.64
N SER A 529 -25.78 -1.98 11.19
CA SER A 529 -25.53 -1.93 12.66
C SER A 529 -26.70 -1.37 13.46
N THR A 530 -27.67 -0.71 12.85
CA THR A 530 -28.75 -0.01 13.55
C THR A 530 -29.98 -0.88 13.89
N GLY A 531 -29.88 -2.22 13.76
CA GLY A 531 -30.88 -3.20 14.25
C GLY A 531 -32.24 -3.19 13.57
N ASN A 532 -32.53 -2.17 12.79
CA ASN A 532 -33.64 -2.05 11.86
C ASN A 532 -33.10 -1.33 10.65
N GLY A 533 -33.01 -2.01 9.51
CA GLY A 533 -32.61 -1.41 8.22
C GLY A 533 -33.49 -0.20 7.89
N LYS A 534 -33.30 0.90 8.62
CA LYS A 534 -33.97 2.16 8.35
C LYS A 534 -33.44 2.69 7.04
N LYS A 535 -34.34 2.72 6.04
CA LYS A 535 -34.21 3.60 4.87
C LYS A 535 -33.52 4.89 5.29
N ILE A 536 -32.42 5.22 4.61
CA ILE A 536 -32.12 6.62 4.37
C ILE A 536 -33.08 7.01 3.24
N PRO A 537 -34.15 7.78 3.49
CA PRO A 537 -35.13 8.08 2.46
C PRO A 537 -34.48 9.00 1.43
N THR A 538 -34.51 8.58 0.19
CA THR A 538 -34.48 9.50 -0.95
C THR A 538 -35.94 9.98 -1.20
N GLU A 539 -36.62 10.48 -0.17
CA GLU A 539 -37.91 11.15 -0.38
C GLU A 539 -37.65 12.62 -0.67
N THR A 540 -37.81 12.96 -1.93
CA THR A 540 -38.10 14.33 -2.41
C THR A 540 -39.52 14.72 -1.97
N LYS A 541 -39.62 15.83 -1.24
CA LYS A 541 -40.83 16.63 -1.30
C LYS A 541 -40.79 17.55 -2.50
#